data_5db6711f1cad288a146565feb6863033
#
_entry.id   5db6711f1cad288a146565feb6863033
#
_cell.length_a   1.000
_cell.length_b   1.000
_cell.length_c   1.000
_cell.angle_alpha   90.00
_cell.angle_beta   90.00
_cell.angle_gamma   90.00
#
_symmetry.space_group_name_H-M   'P 1'
#
loop_
_entity.id
_entity.type
_entity.pdbx_description
1 polymer ?
#
loop_
_entity_poly.entity_id
_entity_poly.type
_entity_poly.pdbx_seq_one_letter_code
_entity_poly.pdbx_strand_id
1 'polypeptide(L)'
;MMRRFFPLLALAAIPTLADTVAVLPFWNSGASAASQSNLDWIGESIAETVRESLGSRGILTLERSDLDDAFRSLNLRQRAPLSEASVIKIGELLDAEQAISGTFEFTAEAAASGAGMRGSLKITARIVDRRKLRLGPEFTETGALEDLATLQAHLAWRALALLAPKLAPPESEFRSIQTPIRLDAEENYVRGLLARDPLQKEKFFLQAAHLDARFNHPCYQLGQMHYQRKEYREAAEWLEKVGAEYIHYREASFLLGLARFQSGDYAGAQKAFQMIAATVPLGEVYNNLGASESRRNLPQAIDDFRKASDGDPNDGVYRFNLGYALWKKGDFAAAADQFRAVLNRNPDDQMATLLLGRSLKKQAFHATVDARLAALERLKTEYQERAYWQLKSMLDSKPQ
;
A
#
# COMPACT_ATOMS: atom_id res chain seq x y z
N MET A 1 -55.70 -8.94 -36.28
CA MET A 1 -54.96 -7.84 -35.63
C MET A 1 -54.10 -8.43 -34.50
N MET A 2 -52.86 -8.85 -34.81
CA MET A 2 -51.93 -9.42 -33.83
C MET A 2 -50.94 -8.33 -33.41
N ARG A 3 -51.06 -7.84 -32.18
CA ARG A 3 -50.06 -6.91 -31.57
C ARG A 3 -48.83 -7.73 -31.17
N ARG A 4 -47.70 -7.48 -31.85
CA ARG A 4 -46.38 -7.96 -31.48
C ARG A 4 -45.86 -7.16 -30.29
N PHE A 5 -45.73 -7.78 -29.14
CA PHE A 5 -44.97 -7.25 -28.00
C PHE A 5 -43.45 -7.43 -28.30
N PHE A 6 -42.74 -6.34 -28.43
CA PHE A 6 -41.28 -6.35 -28.33
C PHE A 6 -40.87 -6.25 -26.84
N PRO A 7 -40.08 -7.19 -26.32
CA PRO A 7 -39.53 -7.03 -25.00
C PRO A 7 -38.43 -5.93 -25.07
N LEU A 8 -38.59 -4.89 -24.25
CA LEU A 8 -37.51 -3.96 -23.94
C LEU A 8 -36.39 -4.75 -23.27
N LEU A 9 -35.26 -4.94 -23.96
CA LEU A 9 -34.03 -5.36 -23.30
C LEU A 9 -33.59 -4.21 -22.41
N ALA A 10 -33.76 -4.38 -21.09
CA ALA A 10 -33.11 -3.54 -20.12
C ALA A 10 -31.60 -3.79 -20.25
N LEU A 11 -30.87 -2.81 -20.80
CA LEU A 11 -29.43 -2.78 -20.70
C LEU A 11 -29.08 -2.74 -19.21
N ALA A 12 -28.67 -3.86 -18.67
CA ALA A 12 -28.06 -3.91 -17.35
C ALA A 12 -26.83 -2.99 -17.41
N ALA A 13 -26.84 -1.93 -16.60
CA ALA A 13 -25.68 -1.09 -16.41
C ALA A 13 -24.53 -1.98 -15.92
N ILE A 14 -23.51 -2.14 -16.76
CA ILE A 14 -22.25 -2.77 -16.36
C ILE A 14 -21.73 -1.93 -15.18
N PRO A 15 -21.46 -2.54 -14.00
CA PRO A 15 -20.87 -1.78 -12.91
C PRO A 15 -19.57 -1.20 -13.43
N THR A 16 -19.45 0.13 -13.43
CA THR A 16 -18.22 0.83 -13.75
C THR A 16 -17.17 0.37 -12.74
N LEU A 17 -16.06 -0.20 -13.22
CA LEU A 17 -14.86 -0.35 -12.40
C LEU A 17 -14.63 0.98 -11.67
N ALA A 18 -14.26 0.92 -10.40
CA ALA A 18 -13.95 2.12 -9.64
C ALA A 18 -12.90 2.93 -10.40
N ASP A 19 -13.25 4.19 -10.70
CA ASP A 19 -12.40 5.08 -11.50
C ASP A 19 -11.02 5.18 -10.83
N THR A 20 -9.96 4.83 -11.56
CA THR A 20 -8.57 4.96 -11.07
C THR A 20 -8.11 6.40 -11.27
N VAL A 21 -7.52 6.99 -10.23
CA VAL A 21 -7.08 8.38 -10.21
C VAL A 21 -5.55 8.46 -10.14
N ALA A 22 -4.93 9.15 -11.10
CA ALA A 22 -3.53 9.53 -11.07
C ALA A 22 -3.38 10.91 -10.42
N VAL A 23 -2.62 11.03 -9.32
CA VAL A 23 -2.31 12.33 -8.70
C VAL A 23 -0.88 12.69 -9.06
N LEU A 24 -0.70 13.68 -9.93
CA LEU A 24 0.61 14.08 -10.44
C LEU A 24 1.30 15.08 -9.50
N PRO A 25 2.63 15.10 -9.41
CA PRO A 25 3.36 16.13 -8.67
C PRO A 25 3.00 17.53 -9.16
N PHE A 26 2.84 18.47 -8.22
CA PHE A 26 2.52 19.85 -8.53
C PHE A 26 3.78 20.63 -8.92
N TRP A 27 3.66 21.39 -9.99
CA TRP A 27 4.76 22.18 -10.53
C TRP A 27 4.86 23.56 -9.88
N ASN A 28 6.09 24.01 -9.55
CA ASN A 28 6.34 25.38 -9.08
C ASN A 28 6.31 26.37 -10.25
N SER A 29 5.26 27.14 -10.40
CA SER A 29 5.09 28.12 -11.48
C SER A 29 5.71 29.49 -11.18
N GLY A 30 6.03 29.78 -9.92
CA GLY A 30 6.54 31.08 -9.47
C GLY A 30 8.06 31.21 -9.36
N ALA A 31 8.84 30.11 -9.53
CA ALA A 31 10.28 30.15 -9.29
C ALA A 31 11.11 30.30 -10.55
N SER A 32 12.20 31.08 -10.43
CA SER A 32 13.29 31.00 -11.40
C SER A 32 13.98 29.61 -11.32
N ALA A 33 14.58 29.17 -12.43
CA ALA A 33 15.20 27.83 -12.51
C ALA A 33 16.21 27.51 -11.38
N ALA A 34 16.85 28.54 -10.82
CA ALA A 34 17.80 28.38 -9.71
C ALA A 34 17.15 28.13 -8.34
N SER A 35 15.89 28.56 -8.15
CA SER A 35 15.16 28.41 -6.88
C SER A 35 14.22 27.18 -6.87
N GLN A 36 14.02 26.56 -8.03
CA GLN A 36 13.06 25.46 -8.18
C GLN A 36 13.42 24.23 -7.35
N SER A 37 14.67 23.79 -7.39
CA SER A 37 15.09 22.53 -6.76
C SER A 37 14.94 22.51 -5.23
N ASN A 38 14.92 23.66 -4.58
CA ASN A 38 14.77 23.71 -3.12
C ASN A 38 13.31 23.65 -2.66
N LEU A 39 12.34 23.93 -3.55
CA LEU A 39 10.90 23.95 -3.27
C LEU A 39 10.14 22.77 -3.89
N ASP A 40 10.81 21.93 -4.67
CA ASP A 40 10.18 20.78 -5.34
C ASP A 40 9.44 19.83 -4.37
N TRP A 41 9.90 19.76 -3.13
CA TRP A 41 9.27 18.96 -2.10
C TRP A 41 7.81 19.38 -1.81
N ILE A 42 7.47 20.67 -1.96
CA ILE A 42 6.10 21.18 -1.73
C ILE A 42 5.12 20.54 -2.73
N GLY A 43 5.50 20.53 -4.01
CA GLY A 43 4.63 19.95 -5.05
C GLY A 43 4.42 18.44 -4.90
N GLU A 44 5.45 17.74 -4.45
CA GLU A 44 5.35 16.31 -4.16
C GLU A 44 4.52 16.05 -2.90
N SER A 45 4.71 16.86 -1.85
CA SER A 45 3.94 16.79 -0.61
C SER A 45 2.43 16.99 -0.86
N ILE A 46 2.07 17.96 -1.69
CA ILE A 46 0.68 18.19 -2.10
C ILE A 46 0.10 16.93 -2.77
N ALA A 47 0.84 16.35 -3.72
CA ALA A 47 0.39 15.16 -4.44
C ALA A 47 0.23 13.96 -3.51
N GLU A 48 1.17 13.76 -2.58
CA GLU A 48 1.13 12.67 -1.60
C GLU A 48 -0.10 12.79 -0.69
N THR A 49 -0.32 13.96 -0.10
CA THR A 49 -1.48 14.21 0.77
C THR A 49 -2.81 14.01 0.04
N VAL A 50 -2.91 14.48 -1.21
CA VAL A 50 -4.13 14.28 -2.01
C VAL A 50 -4.34 12.79 -2.31
N ARG A 51 -3.29 12.07 -2.70
CA ARG A 51 -3.34 10.62 -3.00
C ARG A 51 -3.83 9.83 -1.79
N GLU A 52 -3.24 10.05 -0.63
CA GLU A 52 -3.60 9.37 0.62
C GLU A 52 -5.02 9.71 1.07
N SER A 53 -5.39 10.97 1.00
CA SER A 53 -6.74 11.40 1.37
C SER A 53 -7.82 10.77 0.50
N LEU A 54 -7.58 10.62 -0.80
CA LEU A 54 -8.49 9.92 -1.71
C LEU A 54 -8.50 8.41 -1.42
N GLY A 55 -7.32 7.81 -1.22
CA GLY A 55 -7.16 6.39 -0.91
C GLY A 55 -7.85 6.00 0.39
N SER A 56 -7.78 6.83 1.44
CA SER A 56 -8.45 6.60 2.73
C SER A 56 -9.98 6.56 2.61
N ARG A 57 -10.54 7.10 1.55
CA ARG A 57 -11.98 7.09 1.23
C ARG A 57 -12.37 6.03 0.20
N GLY A 58 -11.46 5.11 -0.11
CA GLY A 58 -11.71 3.99 -1.01
C GLY A 58 -11.63 4.34 -2.50
N ILE A 59 -11.13 5.53 -2.87
CA ILE A 59 -10.83 5.87 -4.25
C ILE A 59 -9.51 5.19 -4.63
N LEU A 60 -9.52 4.51 -5.76
CA LEU A 60 -8.35 3.84 -6.27
C LEU A 60 -7.35 4.86 -6.82
N THR A 61 -6.25 5.09 -6.11
CA THR A 61 -5.17 5.98 -6.55
C THR A 61 -3.97 5.16 -7.03
N LEU A 62 -3.24 5.69 -8.01
CA LEU A 62 -1.99 5.08 -8.47
C LEU A 62 -0.85 5.38 -7.51
N GLU A 63 0.01 4.38 -7.35
CA GLU A 63 1.20 4.51 -6.52
C GLU A 63 2.23 5.45 -7.18
N ARG A 64 3.10 6.03 -6.36
CA ARG A 64 4.16 6.89 -6.84
C ARG A 64 5.11 6.19 -7.79
N SER A 65 5.46 4.92 -7.52
CA SER A 65 6.31 4.10 -8.39
C SER A 65 5.77 3.98 -9.81
N ASP A 66 4.45 3.79 -9.95
CA ASP A 66 3.79 3.66 -11.24
C ASP A 66 3.91 4.96 -12.05
N LEU A 67 3.76 6.10 -11.36
CA LEU A 67 3.95 7.42 -11.97
C LEU A 67 5.41 7.65 -12.39
N ASP A 68 6.39 7.28 -11.56
CA ASP A 68 7.81 7.39 -11.87
C ASP A 68 8.18 6.55 -13.09
N ASP A 69 7.60 5.36 -13.25
CA ASP A 69 7.77 4.50 -14.41
C ASP A 69 7.12 5.10 -15.67
N ALA A 70 5.94 5.68 -15.54
CA ALA A 70 5.27 6.36 -16.64
C ALA A 70 6.07 7.58 -17.13
N PHE A 71 6.57 8.41 -16.22
CA PHE A 71 7.43 9.55 -16.57
C PHE A 71 8.68 9.12 -17.32
N ARG A 72 9.32 8.02 -16.88
CA ARG A 72 10.49 7.44 -17.55
C ARG A 72 10.15 6.92 -18.94
N SER A 73 9.07 6.16 -19.05
CA SER A 73 8.64 5.53 -20.33
C SER A 73 8.27 6.58 -21.38
N LEU A 74 7.69 7.71 -20.96
CA LEU A 74 7.31 8.81 -21.84
C LEU A 74 8.43 9.84 -22.05
N ASN A 75 9.62 9.64 -21.48
CA ASN A 75 10.73 10.59 -21.46
C ASN A 75 10.32 12.00 -20.95
N LEU A 76 9.39 12.05 -19.99
CA LEU A 76 8.94 13.28 -19.38
C LEU A 76 9.83 13.64 -18.17
N ARG A 77 10.07 14.92 -18.01
CA ARG A 77 10.77 15.42 -16.81
C ARG A 77 9.77 15.47 -15.65
N GLN A 78 10.08 14.80 -14.56
CA GLN A 78 9.20 14.74 -13.37
C GLN A 78 8.90 16.12 -12.74
N ARG A 79 9.74 17.11 -13.00
CA ARG A 79 9.67 18.45 -12.38
C ARG A 79 9.68 19.52 -13.45
N ALA A 80 8.79 19.38 -14.42
CA ALA A 80 8.58 20.33 -15.50
C ALA A 80 7.09 20.56 -15.69
N PRO A 81 6.68 21.71 -16.23
CA PRO A 81 5.28 21.92 -16.55
C PRO A 81 4.80 20.84 -17.51
N LEU A 82 3.72 20.17 -17.14
CA LEU A 82 3.08 19.18 -17.99
C LEU A 82 2.02 19.85 -18.86
N SER A 83 2.07 19.58 -20.16
CA SER A 83 0.96 19.94 -21.04
C SER A 83 -0.24 19.02 -20.77
N GLU A 84 -1.44 19.48 -21.10
CA GLU A 84 -2.66 18.66 -21.01
C GLU A 84 -2.51 17.33 -21.77
N ALA A 85 -1.87 17.36 -22.95
CA ALA A 85 -1.58 16.17 -23.73
C ALA A 85 -0.64 15.20 -22.97
N SER A 86 0.34 15.71 -22.22
CA SER A 86 1.20 14.87 -21.38
C SER A 86 0.43 14.22 -20.23
N VAL A 87 -0.46 14.97 -19.57
CA VAL A 87 -1.33 14.44 -18.51
C VAL A 87 -2.22 13.31 -19.03
N ILE A 88 -2.86 13.53 -20.20
CA ILE A 88 -3.69 12.52 -20.86
C ILE A 88 -2.86 11.27 -21.18
N LYS A 89 -1.64 11.42 -21.76
CA LYS A 89 -0.77 10.29 -22.08
C LYS A 89 -0.32 9.50 -20.87
N ILE A 90 -0.01 10.16 -19.75
CA ILE A 90 0.29 9.48 -18.48
C ILE A 90 -0.93 8.66 -18.05
N GLY A 91 -2.13 9.26 -18.08
CA GLY A 91 -3.38 8.56 -17.76
C GLY A 91 -3.65 7.35 -18.67
N GLU A 92 -3.37 7.46 -19.98
CA GLU A 92 -3.49 6.34 -20.92
C GLU A 92 -2.54 5.20 -20.60
N LEU A 93 -1.27 5.51 -20.36
CA LEU A 93 -0.24 4.50 -20.06
C LEU A 93 -0.55 3.73 -18.78
N LEU A 94 -1.11 4.41 -17.79
CA LEU A 94 -1.40 3.84 -16.47
C LEU A 94 -2.85 3.36 -16.31
N ASP A 95 -3.64 3.43 -17.38
CA ASP A 95 -5.09 3.15 -17.38
C ASP A 95 -5.85 3.91 -16.27
N ALA A 96 -5.40 5.13 -15.98
CA ALA A 96 -6.09 6.03 -15.07
C ALA A 96 -7.21 6.75 -15.82
N GLU A 97 -8.41 6.69 -15.27
CA GLU A 97 -9.57 7.36 -15.89
C GLU A 97 -9.60 8.85 -15.63
N GLN A 98 -9.03 9.24 -14.50
CA GLN A 98 -8.94 10.62 -14.08
C GLN A 98 -7.52 10.95 -13.62
N ALA A 99 -7.09 12.20 -13.85
CA ALA A 99 -5.82 12.70 -13.39
C ALA A 99 -6.00 14.02 -12.66
N ILE A 100 -5.34 14.18 -11.51
CA ILE A 100 -5.23 15.47 -10.82
C ILE A 100 -3.86 16.03 -11.14
N SER A 101 -3.82 17.23 -11.67
CA SER A 101 -2.60 17.98 -11.94
C SER A 101 -2.74 19.40 -11.42
N GLY A 102 -1.61 20.05 -11.13
CA GLY A 102 -1.66 21.39 -10.60
C GLY A 102 -0.30 22.08 -10.56
N THR A 103 -0.36 23.31 -10.09
CA THR A 103 0.79 24.18 -9.89
C THR A 103 0.76 24.76 -8.49
N PHE A 104 1.91 25.18 -8.00
CA PHE A 104 1.97 26.06 -6.85
C PHE A 104 2.89 27.25 -7.10
N GLU A 105 2.63 28.34 -6.41
CA GLU A 105 3.43 29.55 -6.41
C GLU A 105 3.79 29.89 -4.97
N PHE A 106 5.07 30.04 -4.69
CA PHE A 106 5.56 30.48 -3.38
C PHE A 106 6.13 31.88 -3.50
N THR A 107 5.63 32.80 -2.68
CA THR A 107 6.12 34.15 -2.57
C THR A 107 6.75 34.32 -1.19
N ALA A 108 8.08 34.43 -1.15
CA ALA A 108 8.83 34.61 0.11
C ALA A 108 8.51 35.97 0.73
N GLU A 109 8.29 36.00 2.04
CA GLU A 109 8.30 37.23 2.80
C GLU A 109 9.73 37.71 3.03
N ALA A 110 9.93 39.02 3.06
CA ALA A 110 11.25 39.60 3.32
C ALA A 110 11.76 39.15 4.70
N ALA A 111 12.81 38.33 4.72
CA ALA A 111 13.27 37.63 5.91
C ALA A 111 13.77 38.62 6.99
N ALA A 112 13.18 38.54 8.17
CA ALA A 112 13.92 38.89 9.40
C ALA A 112 14.97 37.79 9.61
N SER A 113 16.23 38.18 9.73
CA SER A 113 17.40 37.30 9.84
C SER A 113 17.18 36.22 10.93
N GLY A 114 17.19 34.95 10.52
CA GLY A 114 17.17 33.80 11.45
C GLY A 114 15.88 32.97 11.54
N ALA A 115 14.82 33.32 10.86
CA ALA A 115 13.60 32.50 10.79
C ALA A 115 13.65 31.61 9.55
N GLY A 116 13.09 30.38 9.67
CA GLY A 116 12.92 29.45 8.54
C GLY A 116 12.16 30.08 7.37
N MET A 117 11.98 29.34 6.30
CA MET A 117 11.28 29.79 5.09
C MET A 117 9.85 30.19 5.43
N ARG A 118 9.53 31.49 5.28
CA ARG A 118 8.20 32.06 5.49
C ARG A 118 7.72 32.72 4.22
N GLY A 119 6.41 32.64 3.99
CA GLY A 119 5.82 33.26 2.83
C GLY A 119 4.42 32.75 2.53
N SER A 120 3.84 33.30 1.50
CA SER A 120 2.52 32.92 0.99
C SER A 120 2.65 31.83 -0.07
N LEU A 121 1.80 30.82 0.04
CA LEU A 121 1.65 29.72 -0.90
C LEU A 121 0.28 29.80 -1.57
N LYS A 122 0.27 29.71 -2.90
CA LYS A 122 -0.94 29.55 -3.70
C LYS A 122 -0.85 28.22 -4.45
N ILE A 123 -1.82 27.34 -4.27
CA ILE A 123 -1.91 26.03 -4.91
C ILE A 123 -3.10 26.06 -5.86
N THR A 124 -2.91 25.68 -7.11
CA THR A 124 -3.98 25.56 -8.11
C THR A 124 -4.02 24.16 -8.65
N ALA A 125 -5.18 23.51 -8.62
CA ALA A 125 -5.39 22.16 -9.08
C ALA A 125 -6.52 22.06 -10.09
N ARG A 126 -6.47 21.04 -10.92
CA ARG A 126 -7.50 20.69 -11.90
C ARG A 126 -7.61 19.17 -12.03
N ILE A 127 -8.83 18.68 -12.24
CA ILE A 127 -9.11 17.28 -12.55
C ILE A 127 -9.30 17.15 -14.07
N VAL A 128 -8.61 16.21 -14.68
CA VAL A 128 -8.71 15.85 -16.09
C VAL A 128 -9.46 14.53 -16.19
N ASP A 129 -10.63 14.52 -16.81
CA ASP A 129 -11.41 13.33 -17.14
C ASP A 129 -10.94 12.81 -18.50
N ARG A 130 -10.15 11.74 -18.51
CA ARG A 130 -9.57 11.14 -19.72
C ARG A 130 -10.64 10.54 -20.62
N ARG A 131 -11.67 9.89 -20.06
CA ARG A 131 -12.75 9.26 -20.86
C ARG A 131 -13.53 10.27 -21.68
N LYS A 132 -13.81 11.42 -21.09
CA LYS A 132 -14.58 12.49 -21.74
C LYS A 132 -13.68 13.51 -22.44
N LEU A 133 -12.34 13.37 -22.34
CA LEU A 133 -11.36 14.37 -22.79
C LEU A 133 -11.74 15.77 -22.31
N ARG A 134 -12.16 15.88 -21.05
CA ARG A 134 -12.71 17.09 -20.47
C ARG A 134 -11.85 17.56 -19.30
N LEU A 135 -11.55 18.85 -19.34
CA LEU A 135 -10.93 19.56 -18.23
C LEU A 135 -12.02 19.99 -17.23
N GLY A 136 -11.85 19.61 -15.99
CA GLY A 136 -12.66 20.11 -14.90
C GLY A 136 -12.35 21.58 -14.56
N PRO A 137 -13.13 22.18 -13.66
CA PRO A 137 -12.85 23.51 -13.16
C PRO A 137 -11.54 23.55 -12.38
N GLU A 138 -10.86 24.69 -12.43
CA GLU A 138 -9.74 24.97 -11.52
C GLU A 138 -10.26 25.27 -10.12
N PHE A 139 -9.51 24.80 -9.14
CA PHE A 139 -9.72 25.15 -7.75
C PHE A 139 -8.41 25.54 -7.10
N THR A 140 -8.44 26.60 -6.29
CA THR A 140 -7.25 27.24 -5.74
C THR A 140 -7.36 27.37 -4.24
N GLU A 141 -6.24 27.14 -3.55
CA GLU A 141 -6.05 27.39 -2.13
C GLU A 141 -4.90 28.38 -1.94
N THR A 142 -5.04 29.27 -0.96
CA THR A 142 -4.01 30.28 -0.67
C THR A 142 -3.89 30.47 0.84
N GLY A 143 -2.67 30.53 1.35
CA GLY A 143 -2.37 30.74 2.77
C GLY A 143 -0.87 30.85 3.03
N ALA A 144 -0.49 30.88 4.30
CA ALA A 144 0.90 30.85 4.71
C ALA A 144 1.51 29.45 4.47
N LEU A 145 2.83 29.38 4.23
CA LEU A 145 3.52 28.09 4.09
C LEU A 145 3.42 27.24 5.37
N GLU A 146 3.40 27.87 6.51
CA GLU A 146 3.23 27.24 7.83
C GLU A 146 1.89 26.49 7.94
N ASP A 147 0.89 26.90 7.15
CA ASP A 147 -0.43 26.28 7.09
C ASP A 147 -0.53 25.21 5.97
N LEU A 148 0.61 24.74 5.42
CA LEU A 148 0.65 23.80 4.28
C LEU A 148 -0.27 22.60 4.48
N ALA A 149 -0.22 21.96 5.64
CA ALA A 149 -1.07 20.80 5.95
C ALA A 149 -2.58 21.13 5.85
N THR A 150 -2.99 22.34 6.29
CA THR A 150 -4.38 22.79 6.17
C THR A 150 -4.78 23.05 4.72
N LEU A 151 -3.88 23.67 3.93
CA LEU A 151 -4.10 23.94 2.51
C LEU A 151 -4.23 22.64 1.70
N GLN A 152 -3.36 21.68 1.98
CA GLN A 152 -3.38 20.35 1.36
C GLN A 152 -4.65 19.58 1.71
N ALA A 153 -5.06 19.61 2.98
CA ALA A 153 -6.28 18.96 3.44
C ALA A 153 -7.51 19.54 2.73
N HIS A 154 -7.60 20.86 2.62
CA HIS A 154 -8.72 21.50 1.93
C HIS A 154 -8.72 21.20 0.44
N LEU A 155 -7.55 21.22 -0.19
CA LEU A 155 -7.39 20.85 -1.59
C LEU A 155 -7.85 19.40 -1.85
N ALA A 156 -7.43 18.46 -0.98
CA ALA A 156 -7.80 17.05 -1.05
C ALA A 156 -9.31 16.85 -0.86
N TRP A 157 -9.93 17.57 0.08
CA TRP A 157 -11.37 17.55 0.27
C TRP A 157 -12.12 18.06 -0.97
N ARG A 158 -11.67 19.14 -1.59
CA ARG A 158 -12.26 19.67 -2.84
C ARG A 158 -12.12 18.68 -3.99
N ALA A 159 -10.95 18.06 -4.12
CA ALA A 159 -10.76 17.00 -5.10
C ALA A 159 -11.73 15.83 -4.87
N LEU A 160 -11.86 15.36 -3.63
CA LEU A 160 -12.81 14.32 -3.25
C LEU A 160 -14.26 14.72 -3.57
N ALA A 161 -14.68 15.94 -3.23
CA ALA A 161 -16.03 16.44 -3.47
C ALA A 161 -16.36 16.52 -4.98
N LEU A 162 -15.36 16.76 -5.82
CA LEU A 162 -15.52 16.78 -7.28
C LEU A 162 -15.53 15.38 -7.90
N LEU A 163 -14.66 14.47 -7.41
CA LEU A 163 -14.51 13.11 -7.91
C LEU A 163 -15.65 12.20 -7.44
N ALA A 164 -15.96 12.24 -6.16
CA ALA A 164 -16.90 11.35 -5.50
C ALA A 164 -17.75 12.10 -4.47
N PRO A 165 -18.72 12.95 -4.90
CA PRO A 165 -19.51 13.79 -3.98
C PRO A 165 -20.22 13.02 -2.87
N LYS A 166 -20.58 11.75 -3.13
CA LYS A 166 -21.26 10.89 -2.15
C LYS A 166 -20.35 10.41 -1.03
N LEU A 167 -19.03 10.40 -1.25
CA LEU A 167 -18.02 9.98 -0.28
C LEU A 167 -17.42 11.17 0.50
N ALA A 168 -17.66 12.40 0.03
CA ALA A 168 -17.13 13.60 0.68
C ALA A 168 -17.95 13.90 1.94
N PRO A 169 -17.33 13.83 3.14
CA PRO A 169 -17.98 14.27 4.37
C PRO A 169 -18.06 15.80 4.42
N PRO A 170 -18.78 16.37 5.39
CA PRO A 170 -18.67 17.80 5.70
C PRO A 170 -17.20 18.21 5.87
N GLU A 171 -16.83 19.36 5.34
CA GLU A 171 -15.43 19.84 5.36
C GLU A 171 -14.84 19.89 6.78
N SER A 172 -15.63 20.33 7.76
CA SER A 172 -15.22 20.39 9.16
C SER A 172 -14.86 19.02 9.74
N GLU A 173 -15.58 17.98 9.35
CA GLU A 173 -15.29 16.61 9.74
C GLU A 173 -13.99 16.12 9.06
N PHE A 174 -13.83 16.39 7.77
CA PHE A 174 -12.64 16.00 7.02
C PHE A 174 -11.35 16.59 7.63
N ARG A 175 -11.38 17.87 8.01
CA ARG A 175 -10.23 18.54 8.63
C ARG A 175 -9.93 18.03 10.04
N SER A 176 -10.93 17.62 10.81
CA SER A 176 -10.73 17.13 12.18
C SER A 176 -10.01 15.78 12.27
N ILE A 177 -10.01 15.00 11.19
CA ILE A 177 -9.39 13.68 11.12
C ILE A 177 -7.86 13.78 10.87
N GLN A 178 -7.40 14.89 10.30
CA GLN A 178 -5.99 15.07 9.98
C GLN A 178 -5.23 15.64 11.18
N THR A 179 -4.26 14.86 11.66
CA THR A 179 -3.30 15.37 12.66
C THR A 179 -2.25 16.22 11.95
N PRO A 180 -2.13 17.51 12.27
CA PRO A 180 -1.13 18.35 11.64
C PRO A 180 0.27 17.85 11.99
N ILE A 181 1.07 17.59 10.96
CA ILE A 181 2.48 17.20 11.04
C ILE A 181 3.32 18.48 11.01
N ARG A 182 4.45 18.47 11.69
CA ARG A 182 5.39 19.60 11.64
C ARG A 182 5.91 19.78 10.21
N LEU A 183 5.93 21.02 9.73
CA LEU A 183 6.36 21.36 8.37
C LEU A 183 7.77 20.86 8.05
N ASP A 184 8.70 20.98 9.00
CA ASP A 184 10.09 20.53 8.84
C ASP A 184 10.22 18.99 8.83
N ALA A 185 9.33 18.28 9.50
CA ALA A 185 9.24 16.81 9.42
C ALA A 185 8.71 16.37 8.05
N GLU A 186 7.65 17.03 7.56
CA GLU A 186 7.09 16.78 6.23
C GLU A 186 8.09 17.07 5.12
N GLU A 187 8.80 18.20 5.18
CA GLU A 187 9.89 18.55 4.25
C GLU A 187 10.95 17.44 4.20
N ASN A 188 11.44 16.98 5.35
CA ASN A 188 12.44 15.92 5.40
C ASN A 188 11.90 14.61 4.85
N TYR A 189 10.67 14.22 5.17
CA TYR A 189 10.05 13.02 4.61
C TYR A 189 10.01 13.07 3.07
N VAL A 190 9.50 14.16 2.52
CA VAL A 190 9.39 14.29 1.05
C VAL A 190 10.77 14.37 0.39
N ARG A 191 11.74 15.05 1.01
CA ARG A 191 13.13 15.02 0.53
C ARG A 191 13.70 13.61 0.54
N GLY A 192 13.34 12.78 1.51
CA GLY A 192 13.65 11.35 1.55
C GLY A 192 13.03 10.59 0.38
N LEU A 193 11.76 10.85 0.05
CA LEU A 193 11.12 10.26 -1.13
C LEU A 193 11.83 10.63 -2.44
N LEU A 194 12.30 11.87 -2.55
CA LEU A 194 12.98 12.42 -3.72
C LEU A 194 14.46 12.01 -3.83
N ALA A 195 15.09 11.59 -2.73
CA ALA A 195 16.50 11.22 -2.71
C ALA A 195 16.75 9.94 -3.53
N ARG A 196 17.78 9.97 -4.37
CA ARG A 196 18.22 8.80 -5.17
C ARG A 196 19.20 7.91 -4.42
N ASP A 197 20.06 8.53 -3.59
CA ASP A 197 21.01 7.79 -2.77
C ASP A 197 20.31 7.18 -1.55
N PRO A 198 20.40 5.84 -1.34
CA PRO A 198 19.76 5.18 -0.23
C PRO A 198 20.18 5.67 1.16
N LEU A 199 21.44 6.05 1.34
CA LEU A 199 21.94 6.57 2.62
C LEU A 199 21.37 7.96 2.91
N GLN A 200 21.28 8.80 1.90
CA GLN A 200 20.67 10.13 2.04
C GLN A 200 19.16 10.02 2.28
N LYS A 201 18.50 9.10 1.60
CA LYS A 201 17.07 8.76 1.81
C LYS A 201 16.82 8.39 3.26
N GLU A 202 17.57 7.46 3.79
CA GLU A 202 17.47 7.00 5.18
C GLU A 202 17.70 8.14 6.17
N LYS A 203 18.74 8.97 5.94
CA LYS A 203 19.03 10.14 6.78
C LYS A 203 17.83 11.10 6.86
N PHE A 204 17.18 11.38 5.75
CA PHE A 204 16.01 12.24 5.70
C PHE A 204 14.82 11.62 6.44
N PHE A 205 14.55 10.33 6.26
CA PHE A 205 13.47 9.66 6.99
C PHE A 205 13.73 9.61 8.49
N LEU A 206 14.97 9.33 8.92
CA LEU A 206 15.36 9.39 10.33
C LEU A 206 15.14 10.78 10.92
N GLN A 207 15.50 11.82 10.18
CA GLN A 207 15.30 13.21 10.63
C GLN A 207 13.81 13.53 10.73
N ALA A 208 12.99 13.13 9.75
CA ALA A 208 11.55 13.33 9.78
C ALA A 208 10.90 12.63 11.00
N ALA A 209 11.24 11.37 11.27
CA ALA A 209 10.73 10.62 12.41
C ALA A 209 11.15 11.20 13.76
N HIS A 210 12.33 11.83 13.84
CA HIS A 210 12.78 12.51 15.06
C HIS A 210 12.09 13.86 15.29
N LEU A 211 11.78 14.58 14.22
CA LEU A 211 11.12 15.90 14.29
C LEU A 211 9.67 15.79 14.74
N ASP A 212 8.95 14.76 14.30
CA ASP A 212 7.58 14.48 14.76
C ASP A 212 7.38 12.96 14.94
N ALA A 213 7.35 12.52 16.19
CA ALA A 213 7.16 11.11 16.54
C ALA A 213 5.77 10.53 16.17
N ARG A 214 4.80 11.38 15.83
CA ARG A 214 3.46 10.98 15.39
C ARG A 214 3.42 10.73 13.88
N PHE A 215 4.50 11.07 13.18
CA PHE A 215 4.56 10.97 11.72
C PHE A 215 4.85 9.52 11.29
N ASN A 216 3.81 8.77 10.96
CA ASN A 216 3.87 7.35 10.62
C ASN A 216 4.67 7.03 9.35
N HIS A 217 4.62 7.90 8.34
CA HIS A 217 5.21 7.70 7.02
C HIS A 217 6.71 7.39 7.04
N PRO A 218 7.57 8.19 7.71
CA PRO A 218 8.98 7.88 7.74
C PRO A 218 9.28 6.58 8.52
N CYS A 219 8.49 6.24 9.55
CA CYS A 219 8.63 4.99 10.27
C CYS A 219 8.34 3.78 9.37
N TYR A 220 7.31 3.85 8.55
CA TYR A 220 6.98 2.81 7.57
C TYR A 220 8.08 2.66 6.52
N GLN A 221 8.58 3.78 5.95
CA GLN A 221 9.66 3.76 4.97
C GLN A 221 10.98 3.18 5.54
N LEU A 222 11.34 3.56 6.76
CA LEU A 222 12.51 2.99 7.46
C LEU A 222 12.34 1.49 7.69
N GLY A 223 11.17 1.08 8.15
CA GLY A 223 10.85 -0.34 8.31
C GLY A 223 11.00 -1.15 7.04
N GLN A 224 10.50 -0.64 5.91
CA GLN A 224 10.67 -1.27 4.60
C GLN A 224 12.15 -1.34 4.18
N MET A 225 12.91 -0.26 4.35
CA MET A 225 14.33 -0.21 4.00
C MET A 225 15.15 -1.24 4.79
N HIS A 226 14.97 -1.30 6.11
CA HIS A 226 15.65 -2.29 6.97
C HIS A 226 15.23 -3.73 6.62
N TYR A 227 13.93 -3.96 6.33
CA TYR A 227 13.47 -5.28 5.91
C TYR A 227 14.14 -5.74 4.61
N GLN A 228 14.26 -4.87 3.61
CA GLN A 228 14.93 -5.16 2.33
C GLN A 228 16.42 -5.50 2.53
N ARG A 229 17.07 -4.89 3.51
CA ARG A 229 18.47 -5.19 3.90
C ARG A 229 18.59 -6.43 4.79
N LYS A 230 17.47 -7.09 5.13
CA LYS A 230 17.39 -8.24 6.06
C LYS A 230 17.79 -7.89 7.50
N GLU A 231 17.73 -6.64 7.86
CA GLU A 231 17.91 -6.07 9.20
C GLU A 231 16.57 -6.19 9.94
N TYR A 232 16.15 -7.43 10.24
CA TYR A 232 14.77 -7.71 10.62
C TYR A 232 14.38 -7.17 11.99
N ARG A 233 15.32 -7.04 12.93
CA ARG A 233 15.04 -6.46 14.25
C ARG A 233 14.78 -4.97 14.14
N GLU A 234 15.65 -4.26 13.44
CA GLU A 234 15.55 -2.84 13.17
C GLU A 234 14.27 -2.54 12.37
N ALA A 235 13.96 -3.37 11.39
CA ALA A 235 12.70 -3.27 10.63
C ALA A 235 11.49 -3.37 11.58
N ALA A 236 11.48 -4.33 12.50
CA ALA A 236 10.38 -4.49 13.44
C ALA A 236 10.25 -3.30 14.41
N GLU A 237 11.37 -2.73 14.87
CA GLU A 237 11.38 -1.55 15.75
C GLU A 237 10.76 -0.32 15.09
N TRP A 238 11.01 -0.11 13.79
CA TRP A 238 10.41 0.99 13.05
C TRP A 238 8.96 0.75 12.69
N LEU A 239 8.61 -0.46 12.26
CA LEU A 239 7.23 -0.80 11.89
C LEU A 239 6.29 -0.81 13.10
N GLU A 240 6.78 -1.11 14.29
CA GLU A 240 5.99 -1.07 15.52
C GLU A 240 5.55 0.34 15.93
N LYS A 241 6.26 1.37 15.44
CA LYS A 241 5.92 2.79 15.67
C LYS A 241 4.78 3.27 14.78
N VAL A 242 4.41 2.52 13.75
CA VAL A 242 3.32 2.90 12.83
C VAL A 242 1.98 2.75 13.55
N GLY A 243 1.23 3.84 13.65
CA GLY A 243 -0.07 3.89 14.32
C GLY A 243 -1.23 3.37 13.47
N ALA A 244 -2.31 2.97 14.13
CA ALA A 244 -3.48 2.36 13.50
C ALA A 244 -4.27 3.31 12.58
N GLU A 245 -4.08 4.61 12.73
CA GLU A 245 -4.67 5.67 11.90
C GLU A 245 -4.01 5.81 10.54
N TYR A 246 -2.82 5.22 10.36
CA TYR A 246 -2.09 5.28 9.09
C TYR A 246 -2.76 4.41 8.03
N ILE A 247 -2.92 4.97 6.81
CA ILE A 247 -3.62 4.27 5.72
C ILE A 247 -3.00 2.90 5.40
N HIS A 248 -1.67 2.78 5.49
CA HIS A 248 -0.94 1.52 5.25
C HIS A 248 -0.66 0.73 6.55
N TYR A 249 -1.42 0.96 7.62
CA TYR A 249 -1.19 0.29 8.91
C TYR A 249 -1.21 -1.24 8.81
N ARG A 250 -2.15 -1.81 8.05
CA ARG A 250 -2.22 -3.28 7.91
C ARG A 250 -1.05 -3.82 7.09
N GLU A 251 -0.62 -3.11 6.06
CA GLU A 251 0.57 -3.45 5.28
C GLU A 251 1.84 -3.36 6.15
N ALA A 252 1.98 -2.28 6.93
CA ALA A 252 3.05 -2.15 7.92
C ALA A 252 3.02 -3.30 8.95
N SER A 253 1.84 -3.69 9.42
CA SER A 253 1.66 -4.79 10.36
C SER A 253 1.97 -6.15 9.74
N PHE A 254 1.67 -6.35 8.46
CA PHE A 254 2.06 -7.56 7.74
C PHE A 254 3.58 -7.66 7.63
N LEU A 255 4.24 -6.58 7.24
CA LEU A 255 5.69 -6.51 7.17
C LEU A 255 6.35 -6.66 8.56
N LEU A 256 5.74 -6.09 9.61
CA LEU A 256 6.14 -6.29 11.00
C LEU A 256 6.09 -7.78 11.39
N GLY A 257 5.01 -8.47 11.03
CA GLY A 257 4.86 -9.90 11.25
C GLY A 257 5.97 -10.72 10.57
N LEU A 258 6.28 -10.38 9.31
CA LEU A 258 7.38 -11.00 8.57
C LEU A 258 8.74 -10.71 9.23
N ALA A 259 9.02 -9.48 9.60
CA ALA A 259 10.27 -9.08 10.25
C ALA A 259 10.46 -9.79 11.60
N ARG A 260 9.42 -9.88 12.42
CA ARG A 260 9.42 -10.61 13.68
C ARG A 260 9.62 -12.11 13.49
N PHE A 261 8.96 -12.70 12.50
CA PHE A 261 9.15 -14.12 12.18
C PHE A 261 10.61 -14.41 11.79
N GLN A 262 11.19 -13.60 10.92
CA GLN A 262 12.57 -13.75 10.44
C GLN A 262 13.60 -13.51 11.56
N SER A 263 13.29 -12.65 12.53
CA SER A 263 14.15 -12.42 13.72
C SER A 263 13.94 -13.45 14.84
N GLY A 264 12.98 -14.38 14.67
CA GLY A 264 12.70 -15.44 15.66
C GLY A 264 11.66 -15.07 16.73
N ASP A 265 11.08 -13.86 16.67
CA ASP A 265 9.95 -13.46 17.53
C ASP A 265 8.63 -14.00 16.96
N TYR A 266 8.43 -15.32 17.07
CA TYR A 266 7.22 -15.95 16.55
C TYR A 266 5.95 -15.55 17.30
N ALA A 267 6.06 -15.13 18.57
CA ALA A 267 4.92 -14.66 19.33
C ALA A 267 4.45 -13.28 18.87
N GLY A 268 5.38 -12.37 18.63
CA GLY A 268 5.09 -11.07 18.05
C GLY A 268 4.59 -11.17 16.61
N ALA A 269 5.16 -12.08 15.81
CA ALA A 269 4.69 -12.35 14.45
C ALA A 269 3.24 -12.85 14.44
N GLN A 270 2.90 -13.83 15.29
CA GLN A 270 1.54 -14.32 15.43
C GLN A 270 0.57 -13.19 15.76
N LYS A 271 0.90 -12.33 16.75
CA LYS A 271 0.04 -11.20 17.14
C LYS A 271 -0.23 -10.25 15.98
N ALA A 272 0.81 -9.94 15.19
CA ALA A 272 0.67 -9.05 14.03
C ALA A 272 -0.24 -9.66 12.95
N PHE A 273 -0.04 -10.92 12.55
CA PHE A 273 -0.87 -11.57 11.55
C PHE A 273 -2.30 -11.82 12.05
N GLN A 274 -2.50 -12.14 13.32
CA GLN A 274 -3.82 -12.35 13.91
C GLN A 274 -4.67 -11.09 13.89
N MET A 275 -4.07 -9.93 14.16
CA MET A 275 -4.74 -8.64 14.08
C MET A 275 -5.24 -8.37 12.65
N ILE A 276 -4.43 -8.67 11.63
CA ILE A 276 -4.82 -8.49 10.24
C ILE A 276 -5.92 -9.48 9.85
N ALA A 277 -5.78 -10.77 10.21
CA ALA A 277 -6.75 -11.83 9.89
C ALA A 277 -8.16 -11.54 10.41
N ALA A 278 -8.27 -10.78 11.51
CA ALA A 278 -9.55 -10.36 12.07
C ALA A 278 -10.34 -9.39 11.18
N THR A 279 -9.67 -8.67 10.27
CA THR A 279 -10.28 -7.64 9.40
C THR A 279 -10.18 -7.97 7.92
N VAL A 280 -9.08 -8.60 7.51
CA VAL A 280 -8.76 -8.92 6.11
C VAL A 280 -8.34 -10.40 6.03
N PRO A 281 -9.29 -11.32 5.80
CA PRO A 281 -9.07 -12.76 5.88
C PRO A 281 -8.43 -13.31 4.58
N LEU A 282 -7.21 -12.91 4.29
CA LEU A 282 -6.45 -13.34 3.11
C LEU A 282 -5.66 -14.62 3.36
N GLY A 283 -5.47 -15.42 2.31
CA GLY A 283 -4.72 -16.68 2.36
C GLY A 283 -3.28 -16.51 2.85
N GLU A 284 -2.57 -15.48 2.36
CA GLU A 284 -1.22 -15.16 2.79
C GLU A 284 -1.12 -14.80 4.29
N VAL A 285 -2.16 -14.14 4.82
CA VAL A 285 -2.22 -13.79 6.25
C VAL A 285 -2.42 -15.04 7.10
N TYR A 286 -3.38 -15.90 6.74
CA TYR A 286 -3.60 -17.18 7.44
C TYR A 286 -2.40 -18.11 7.32
N ASN A 287 -1.74 -18.16 6.16
CA ASN A 287 -0.52 -18.94 5.99
C ASN A 287 0.59 -18.50 6.94
N ASN A 288 0.83 -17.19 7.04
CA ASN A 288 1.90 -16.65 7.89
C ASN A 288 1.53 -16.71 9.38
N LEU A 289 0.25 -16.58 9.72
CA LEU A 289 -0.26 -16.84 11.07
C LEU A 289 0.00 -18.30 11.46
N GLY A 290 -0.43 -19.26 10.64
CA GLY A 290 -0.19 -20.68 10.85
C GLY A 290 1.30 -21.02 10.93
N ALA A 291 2.17 -20.36 10.13
CA ALA A 291 3.62 -20.54 10.23
C ALA A 291 4.15 -20.08 11.59
N SER A 292 3.71 -18.94 12.10
CA SER A 292 4.09 -18.42 13.40
C SER A 292 3.63 -19.35 14.54
N GLU A 293 2.43 -19.88 14.43
CA GLU A 293 1.86 -20.84 15.37
C GLU A 293 2.59 -22.21 15.34
N SER A 294 2.91 -22.69 14.13
CA SER A 294 3.69 -23.92 13.94
C SER A 294 5.07 -23.84 14.62
N ARG A 295 5.76 -22.70 14.51
CA ARG A 295 7.03 -22.43 15.20
C ARG A 295 6.89 -22.44 16.73
N ARG A 296 5.73 -22.11 17.24
CA ARG A 296 5.39 -22.14 18.67
C ARG A 296 4.79 -23.48 19.10
N ASN A 297 4.68 -24.46 18.20
CA ASN A 297 4.05 -25.76 18.41
C ASN A 297 2.58 -25.63 18.86
N LEU A 298 1.85 -24.64 18.38
CA LEU A 298 0.44 -24.44 18.68
C LEU A 298 -0.45 -25.27 17.73
N PRO A 299 -1.48 -25.97 18.23
CA PRO A 299 -2.32 -26.85 17.40
C PRO A 299 -3.16 -26.09 16.38
N GLN A 300 -3.45 -24.80 16.61
CA GLN A 300 -4.23 -23.92 15.72
C GLN A 300 -3.59 -23.75 14.34
N ALA A 301 -2.27 -23.93 14.23
CA ALA A 301 -1.54 -23.81 12.98
C ALA A 301 -2.17 -24.61 11.82
N ILE A 302 -2.70 -25.80 12.09
CA ILE A 302 -3.34 -26.65 11.05
C ILE A 302 -4.62 -25.99 10.52
N ASP A 303 -5.42 -25.40 11.40
CA ASP A 303 -6.67 -24.77 11.02
C ASP A 303 -6.44 -23.50 10.19
N ASP A 304 -5.39 -22.71 10.55
CA ASP A 304 -5.06 -21.53 9.79
C ASP A 304 -4.41 -21.84 8.44
N PHE A 305 -3.55 -22.86 8.37
CA PHE A 305 -3.08 -23.37 7.08
C PHE A 305 -4.20 -23.95 6.22
N ARG A 306 -5.21 -24.56 6.83
CA ARG A 306 -6.40 -25.05 6.10
C ARG A 306 -7.18 -23.88 5.51
N LYS A 307 -7.45 -22.80 6.29
CA LYS A 307 -8.10 -21.60 5.76
C LYS A 307 -7.34 -20.99 4.58
N ALA A 308 -6.01 -20.94 4.65
CA ALA A 308 -5.19 -20.48 3.53
C ALA A 308 -5.35 -21.38 2.30
N SER A 309 -5.27 -22.70 2.49
CA SER A 309 -5.41 -23.70 1.42
C SER A 309 -6.82 -23.77 0.82
N ASP A 310 -7.86 -23.51 1.62
CA ASP A 310 -9.25 -23.48 1.13
C ASP A 310 -9.51 -22.20 0.33
N GLY A 311 -8.86 -21.09 0.68
CA GLY A 311 -8.91 -19.83 -0.05
C GLY A 311 -8.28 -19.90 -1.44
N ASP A 312 -7.12 -20.55 -1.56
CA ASP A 312 -6.50 -20.92 -2.84
C ASP A 312 -5.97 -22.36 -2.82
N PRO A 313 -6.81 -23.33 -3.23
CA PRO A 313 -6.41 -24.74 -3.29
C PRO A 313 -5.26 -25.02 -4.25
N ASN A 314 -4.89 -24.06 -5.05
CA ASN A 314 -3.88 -24.18 -6.08
C ASN A 314 -2.50 -23.65 -5.63
N ASP A 315 -2.42 -22.94 -4.52
CA ASP A 315 -1.15 -22.41 -4.02
C ASP A 315 -0.30 -23.53 -3.36
N GLY A 316 0.86 -23.79 -3.96
CA GLY A 316 1.78 -24.83 -3.49
C GLY A 316 2.38 -24.53 -2.10
N VAL A 317 2.49 -23.26 -1.71
CA VAL A 317 2.99 -22.85 -0.38
C VAL A 317 2.01 -23.24 0.70
N TYR A 318 0.72 -22.94 0.49
CA TYR A 318 -0.34 -23.29 1.46
C TYR A 318 -0.47 -24.80 1.63
N ARG A 319 -0.48 -25.54 0.52
CA ARG A 319 -0.50 -27.02 0.53
C ARG A 319 0.71 -27.61 1.25
N PHE A 320 1.91 -27.07 0.98
CA PHE A 320 3.13 -27.51 1.62
C PHE A 320 3.06 -27.34 3.14
N ASN A 321 2.68 -26.14 3.61
CA ASN A 321 2.63 -25.84 5.04
C ASN A 321 1.57 -26.65 5.76
N LEU A 322 0.39 -26.84 5.15
CA LEU A 322 -0.64 -27.73 5.70
C LEU A 322 -0.13 -29.16 5.80
N GLY A 323 0.47 -29.70 4.74
CA GLY A 323 1.06 -31.04 4.73
C GLY A 323 2.15 -31.21 5.78
N TYR A 324 3.00 -30.20 5.94
CA TYR A 324 4.06 -30.19 6.94
C TYR A 324 3.53 -30.21 8.38
N ALA A 325 2.52 -29.41 8.67
CA ALA A 325 1.89 -29.38 9.99
C ALA A 325 1.16 -30.70 10.30
N LEU A 326 0.46 -31.28 9.32
CA LEU A 326 -0.19 -32.58 9.44
C LEU A 326 0.84 -33.70 9.67
N TRP A 327 1.97 -33.70 8.94
CA TRP A 327 3.05 -34.66 9.15
C TRP A 327 3.63 -34.55 10.56
N LYS A 328 3.92 -33.36 11.06
CA LYS A 328 4.38 -33.14 12.45
C LYS A 328 3.39 -33.67 13.48
N LYS A 329 2.08 -33.58 13.20
CA LYS A 329 1.01 -34.11 14.07
C LYS A 329 0.89 -35.63 13.99
N GLY A 330 1.45 -36.29 12.96
CA GLY A 330 1.33 -37.72 12.71
C GLY A 330 0.15 -38.13 11.84
N ASP A 331 -0.58 -37.19 11.26
CA ASP A 331 -1.62 -37.46 10.24
C ASP A 331 -0.97 -37.67 8.87
N PHE A 332 -0.34 -38.82 8.72
CA PHE A 332 0.48 -39.13 7.56
C PHE A 332 -0.32 -39.27 6.27
N ALA A 333 -1.56 -39.73 6.34
CA ALA A 333 -2.41 -39.89 5.16
C ALA A 333 -2.77 -38.53 4.58
N ALA A 334 -3.31 -37.62 5.40
CA ALA A 334 -3.66 -36.28 4.99
C ALA A 334 -2.43 -35.48 4.55
N ALA A 335 -1.28 -35.64 5.24
CA ALA A 335 -0.02 -35.02 4.85
C ALA A 335 0.43 -35.46 3.45
N ALA A 336 0.37 -36.76 3.15
CA ALA A 336 0.75 -37.32 1.86
C ALA A 336 -0.10 -36.73 0.72
N ASP A 337 -1.40 -36.54 0.93
CA ASP A 337 -2.29 -35.93 -0.05
C ASP A 337 -1.92 -34.48 -0.35
N GLN A 338 -1.55 -33.69 0.66
CA GLN A 338 -1.08 -32.32 0.47
C GLN A 338 0.24 -32.29 -0.32
N PHE A 339 1.21 -33.12 0.01
CA PHE A 339 2.49 -33.17 -0.71
C PHE A 339 2.33 -33.66 -2.17
N ARG A 340 1.41 -34.59 -2.44
CA ARG A 340 1.06 -34.97 -3.84
C ARG A 340 0.53 -33.77 -4.61
N ALA A 341 -0.35 -32.98 -3.99
CA ALA A 341 -0.89 -31.77 -4.63
C ALA A 341 0.20 -30.74 -4.94
N VAL A 342 1.22 -30.58 -4.06
CA VAL A 342 2.40 -29.76 -4.34
C VAL A 342 3.17 -30.30 -5.55
N LEU A 343 3.49 -31.60 -5.56
CA LEU A 343 4.31 -32.24 -6.59
C LEU A 343 3.60 -32.30 -7.96
N ASN A 344 2.29 -32.35 -8.00
CA ASN A 344 1.52 -32.26 -9.25
C ASN A 344 1.74 -30.93 -9.98
N ARG A 345 2.15 -29.87 -9.27
CA ARG A 345 2.42 -28.53 -9.82
C ARG A 345 3.89 -28.21 -9.97
N ASN A 346 4.66 -28.63 -8.99
CA ASN A 346 6.12 -28.50 -8.97
C ASN A 346 6.76 -29.86 -8.68
N PRO A 347 6.96 -30.69 -9.70
CA PRO A 347 7.55 -32.02 -9.55
C PRO A 347 8.97 -32.02 -8.97
N ASP A 348 9.67 -30.89 -9.08
CA ASP A 348 11.06 -30.74 -8.63
C ASP A 348 11.18 -30.27 -7.16
N ASP A 349 10.07 -30.15 -6.42
CA ASP A 349 10.08 -29.78 -5.01
C ASP A 349 10.68 -30.93 -4.17
N GLN A 350 11.98 -30.84 -3.93
CA GLN A 350 12.74 -31.86 -3.19
C GLN A 350 12.21 -32.08 -1.78
N MET A 351 11.78 -31.00 -1.11
CA MET A 351 11.30 -31.09 0.26
C MET A 351 9.92 -31.74 0.33
N ALA A 352 9.02 -31.41 -0.60
CA ALA A 352 7.72 -32.07 -0.72
C ALA A 352 7.91 -33.58 -1.06
N THR A 353 8.87 -33.93 -1.94
CA THR A 353 9.22 -35.32 -2.25
C THR A 353 9.70 -36.08 -1.02
N LEU A 354 10.61 -35.49 -0.25
CA LEU A 354 11.13 -36.08 0.97
C LEU A 354 10.01 -36.34 1.98
N LEU A 355 9.18 -35.31 2.23
CA LEU A 355 8.11 -35.41 3.23
C LEU A 355 6.96 -36.31 2.78
N LEU A 356 6.67 -36.39 1.48
CA LEU A 356 5.77 -37.42 0.93
C LEU A 356 6.30 -38.82 1.22
N GLY A 357 7.59 -39.10 0.94
CA GLY A 357 8.18 -40.40 1.21
C GLY A 357 8.15 -40.79 2.70
N ARG A 358 8.38 -39.81 3.58
CA ARG A 358 8.25 -40.02 5.04
C ARG A 358 6.81 -40.29 5.47
N SER A 359 5.86 -39.54 4.92
CA SER A 359 4.42 -39.70 5.18
C SER A 359 3.94 -41.10 4.78
N LEU A 360 4.30 -41.55 3.56
CA LEU A 360 3.95 -42.89 3.07
C LEU A 360 4.54 -44.02 3.93
N LYS A 361 5.74 -43.80 4.51
CA LYS A 361 6.39 -44.72 5.41
C LYS A 361 5.95 -44.56 6.86
N LYS A 362 5.03 -43.64 7.16
CA LYS A 362 4.54 -43.27 8.51
C LYS A 362 5.70 -42.92 9.47
N GLN A 363 6.74 -42.27 8.95
CA GLN A 363 7.89 -41.86 9.75
C GLN A 363 7.56 -40.55 10.46
N ALA A 364 7.45 -40.62 11.79
CA ALA A 364 7.15 -39.44 12.61
C ALA A 364 8.33 -38.47 12.67
N PHE A 365 8.03 -37.21 13.00
CA PHE A 365 9.04 -36.18 13.27
C PHE A 365 9.69 -36.45 14.64
N HIS A 366 11.03 -36.47 14.68
CA HIS A 366 11.81 -36.58 15.90
C HIS A 366 12.78 -35.41 15.98
N ALA A 367 12.58 -34.52 16.95
CA ALA A 367 13.29 -33.24 17.04
C ALA A 367 14.81 -33.37 17.07
N THR A 368 15.33 -34.41 17.71
CA THR A 368 16.79 -34.69 17.83
C THR A 368 17.41 -35.20 16.54
N VAL A 369 16.67 -35.99 15.76
CA VAL A 369 17.14 -36.61 14.51
C VAL A 369 16.84 -35.73 13.30
N ASP A 370 15.70 -35.04 13.34
CA ASP A 370 15.16 -34.28 12.21
C ASP A 370 15.37 -32.76 12.36
N ALA A 371 16.42 -32.33 13.05
CA ALA A 371 16.69 -30.92 13.32
C ALA A 371 16.63 -30.05 12.05
N ARG A 372 17.08 -30.57 10.89
CA ARG A 372 17.01 -29.87 9.59
C ARG A 372 15.61 -29.76 9.04
N LEU A 373 14.66 -30.51 9.57
CA LEU A 373 13.26 -30.51 9.17
C LEU A 373 12.36 -29.75 10.17
N ALA A 374 12.95 -29.18 11.21
CA ALA A 374 12.21 -28.55 12.30
C ALA A 374 11.56 -27.22 11.92
N ALA A 375 11.96 -26.64 10.78
CA ALA A 375 11.69 -25.23 10.47
C ALA A 375 11.50 -25.03 8.96
N LEU A 376 10.53 -25.71 8.37
CA LEU A 376 10.29 -25.72 6.91
C LEU A 376 9.12 -24.87 6.46
N GLU A 377 8.46 -24.16 7.37
CA GLU A 377 7.33 -23.30 7.02
C GLU A 377 7.74 -22.25 5.98
N ARG A 378 6.92 -22.13 4.94
CA ARG A 378 7.10 -21.20 3.81
C ARG A 378 6.20 -19.97 4.04
N LEU A 379 6.81 -18.80 4.11
CA LEU A 379 6.06 -17.56 4.23
C LEU A 379 5.63 -17.03 2.86
N LYS A 380 4.51 -16.32 2.85
CA LYS A 380 4.13 -15.41 1.78
C LYS A 380 4.65 -14.02 2.12
N THR A 381 5.30 -13.37 1.17
CA THR A 381 5.89 -12.03 1.35
C THR A 381 5.07 -10.93 0.70
N GLU A 382 4.17 -11.29 -0.21
CA GLU A 382 3.25 -10.37 -0.87
C GLU A 382 1.95 -10.25 -0.06
N TYR A 383 1.45 -9.04 0.06
CA TYR A 383 0.21 -8.72 0.76
C TYR A 383 -0.76 -8.05 -0.20
N GLN A 384 -1.90 -8.70 -0.47
CA GLN A 384 -2.82 -8.30 -1.54
C GLN A 384 -4.12 -7.65 -1.02
N GLU A 385 -4.03 -6.81 0.00
CA GLU A 385 -5.19 -6.12 0.59
C GLU A 385 -5.99 -5.32 -0.44
N ARG A 386 -5.30 -4.62 -1.36
CA ARG A 386 -5.94 -3.82 -2.41
C ARG A 386 -6.84 -4.68 -3.31
N ALA A 387 -6.35 -5.83 -3.75
CA ALA A 387 -7.13 -6.76 -4.56
C ALA A 387 -8.35 -7.31 -3.80
N TYR A 388 -8.20 -7.55 -2.50
CA TYR A 388 -9.31 -7.97 -1.64
C TYR A 388 -10.42 -6.93 -1.58
N TRP A 389 -10.09 -5.67 -1.33
CA TRP A 389 -11.08 -4.60 -1.26
C TRP A 389 -11.75 -4.31 -2.61
N GLN A 390 -10.99 -4.41 -3.71
CA GLN A 390 -11.55 -4.32 -5.06
C GLN A 390 -12.58 -5.41 -5.32
N LEU A 391 -12.21 -6.67 -5.05
CA LEU A 391 -13.12 -7.80 -5.23
C LEU A 391 -14.37 -7.66 -4.34
N LYS A 392 -14.19 -7.30 -3.09
CA LYS A 392 -15.27 -7.10 -2.14
C LYS A 392 -16.25 -6.02 -2.62
N SER A 393 -15.75 -4.86 -3.06
CA SER A 393 -16.59 -3.79 -3.58
C SER A 393 -17.38 -4.21 -4.82
N MET A 394 -16.79 -5.02 -5.71
CA MET A 394 -17.46 -5.59 -6.87
C MET A 394 -18.57 -6.59 -6.51
N LEU A 395 -18.37 -7.35 -5.44
CA LEU A 395 -19.38 -8.30 -4.95
C LEU A 395 -20.54 -7.59 -4.26
N ASP A 396 -20.24 -6.59 -3.44
CA ASP A 396 -21.24 -5.80 -2.69
C ASP A 396 -22.08 -4.89 -3.62
N SER A 397 -21.56 -4.54 -4.80
CA SER A 397 -22.26 -3.72 -5.80
C SER A 397 -23.22 -4.50 -6.71
N LYS A 398 -23.24 -5.83 -6.65
CA LYS A 398 -24.22 -6.64 -7.39
C LYS A 398 -25.58 -6.50 -6.72
N PRO A 399 -26.66 -6.07 -7.44
CA PRO A 399 -28.01 -6.13 -6.90
C PRO A 399 -28.36 -7.61 -6.62
N GLN A 400 -28.87 -7.86 -5.42
CA GLN A 400 -29.46 -9.16 -5.02
C GLN A 400 -30.68 -9.48 -5.86
#